data_4c6b8231463e5c3fd3e1edd8ceb1f7c6
#
_entry.id   4c6b8231463e5c3fd3e1edd8ceb1f7c6
#
_cell.length_a   1.000
_cell.length_b   1.000
_cell.length_c   1.000
_cell.angle_alpha   90.00
_cell.angle_beta   90.00
_cell.angle_gamma   90.00
#
_symmetry.space_group_name_H-M   'P 1'
#
loop_
_entity.id
_entity.type
_entity.pdbx_description
1 polymer ?
#
loop_
_entity_poly.entity_id
_entity_poly.type
_entity_poly.pdbx_seq_one_letter_code
_entity_poly.pdbx_strand_id
1 'polypeptide(L)'
;MKNILYKILPVCLLTIGLTGCEDETKYRPLPEAVPLTMSINEKAFVMGEHLKVDIKVEPDADGNEVVANEDFDIYFTAKAGTEDVANVFEPFSSIVTFPKGEKQIQVDFPVKTSGLVGTTTMEFVAFARGYKMANSSQGIKVSDYYRISMSLENNTENVVTEGGKFVLVAKVDKPSSVPLEVTITPKEGEEGRYDNLPSTLTIPAGRTSVKSAAVTIKQDYEMT
;
A
#
# COMPACT_ATOMS: atom_id res chain seq x y z
N MET A 1 -86.14 18.14 -41.59
CA MET A 1 -85.21 17.89 -42.67
C MET A 1 -83.77 17.95 -42.10
N LYS A 2 -83.05 16.95 -42.31
CA LYS A 2 -81.62 16.71 -42.06
C LYS A 2 -81.20 16.65 -40.60
N ASN A 3 -81.15 15.41 -40.11
CA ASN A 3 -80.51 14.93 -38.92
C ASN A 3 -78.99 15.13 -39.05
N ILE A 4 -78.41 15.84 -38.13
CA ILE A 4 -76.93 15.81 -37.94
C ILE A 4 -76.69 15.01 -36.66
N LEU A 5 -76.41 13.75 -36.90
CA LEU A 5 -75.96 12.82 -35.87
C LEU A 5 -74.45 13.13 -35.60
N TYR A 6 -74.17 13.92 -34.57
CA TYR A 6 -72.84 14.05 -34.10
C TYR A 6 -72.47 12.78 -33.32
N LYS A 7 -71.66 11.95 -33.99
CA LYS A 7 -70.99 10.85 -33.33
C LYS A 7 -70.04 11.45 -32.31
N ILE A 8 -70.40 11.38 -31.07
CA ILE A 8 -69.48 11.57 -29.98
C ILE A 8 -68.62 10.34 -29.99
N LEU A 9 -67.45 10.46 -30.65
CA LEU A 9 -66.39 9.49 -30.54
C LEU A 9 -65.91 9.54 -29.09
N PRO A 10 -65.85 8.43 -28.36
CA PRO A 10 -65.32 8.47 -27.01
C PRO A 10 -63.82 8.71 -27.09
N VAL A 11 -63.43 9.89 -26.64
CA VAL A 11 -62.05 10.26 -26.37
C VAL A 11 -61.54 9.48 -25.12
N CYS A 12 -61.90 8.21 -25.02
CA CYS A 12 -61.49 7.32 -23.95
C CYS A 12 -60.17 6.58 -24.28
N LEU A 13 -59.49 6.92 -25.36
CA LEU A 13 -58.35 6.10 -25.78
C LEU A 13 -57.00 6.74 -25.63
N LEU A 14 -56.88 7.83 -24.91
CA LEU A 14 -55.62 8.52 -24.76
C LEU A 14 -55.15 8.68 -23.31
N THR A 15 -55.77 7.94 -22.41
CA THR A 15 -55.14 7.66 -21.10
C THR A 15 -54.46 6.30 -21.06
N ILE A 16 -54.02 5.80 -22.24
CA ILE A 16 -53.05 4.73 -22.23
C ILE A 16 -51.80 5.31 -21.62
N GLY A 17 -51.76 5.14 -20.31
CA GLY A 17 -50.56 4.68 -19.66
C GLY A 17 -49.29 5.44 -20.05
N LEU A 18 -49.25 6.71 -19.73
CA LEU A 18 -48.04 7.23 -19.09
C LEU A 18 -48.06 6.78 -17.62
N THR A 19 -48.45 5.54 -17.34
CA THR A 19 -47.67 4.83 -16.33
C THR A 19 -46.29 4.66 -16.98
N GLY A 20 -45.55 5.77 -17.06
CA GLY A 20 -44.13 5.66 -17.11
C GLY A 20 -43.83 4.60 -16.08
N CYS A 21 -43.05 3.60 -16.47
CA CYS A 21 -42.20 2.96 -15.52
C CYS A 21 -41.55 4.12 -14.77
N GLU A 22 -42.16 4.53 -13.68
CA GLU A 22 -41.37 4.96 -12.57
C GLU A 22 -40.49 3.75 -12.35
N ASP A 23 -39.33 3.74 -13.03
CA ASP A 23 -38.17 3.10 -12.49
C ASP A 23 -38.17 3.59 -11.05
N GLU A 24 -38.75 2.77 -10.21
CA GLU A 24 -38.50 2.80 -8.81
C GLU A 24 -37.02 2.37 -8.58
N THR A 25 -36.10 2.94 -9.28
CA THR A 25 -34.88 3.41 -8.68
C THR A 25 -35.36 4.49 -7.73
N LYS A 26 -36.25 4.10 -6.80
CA LYS A 26 -36.40 4.80 -5.55
C LYS A 26 -34.95 5.03 -5.15
N TYR A 27 -34.55 6.26 -5.38
CA TYR A 27 -33.42 6.83 -4.67
C TYR A 27 -33.85 6.59 -3.21
N ARG A 28 -33.49 5.40 -2.71
CA ARG A 28 -33.41 5.24 -1.27
C ARG A 28 -32.44 6.31 -0.90
N PRO A 29 -32.84 7.37 -0.15
CA PRO A 29 -31.83 8.19 0.46
C PRO A 29 -30.93 7.16 1.14
N LEU A 30 -29.68 7.08 0.65
CA LEU A 30 -28.69 6.23 1.26
C LEU A 30 -28.80 6.55 2.73
N PRO A 31 -29.07 5.61 3.62
CA PRO A 31 -29.07 5.86 5.05
C PRO A 31 -27.80 6.62 5.30
N GLU A 32 -27.82 7.75 5.99
CA GLU A 32 -26.69 8.66 6.18
C GLU A 32 -25.44 7.85 6.21
N ALA A 33 -24.64 7.96 5.12
CA ALA A 33 -23.72 6.90 4.75
C ALA A 33 -22.72 6.77 5.89
N VAL A 34 -22.80 5.69 6.62
CA VAL A 34 -21.85 5.40 7.69
C VAL A 34 -20.47 5.61 7.10
N PRO A 35 -19.68 6.58 7.57
CA PRO A 35 -18.44 6.90 6.95
C PRO A 35 -17.46 5.75 7.14
N LEU A 36 -16.76 5.41 6.07
CA LEU A 36 -15.67 4.44 6.06
C LEU A 36 -14.35 5.19 6.05
N THR A 37 -13.32 4.61 6.62
CA THR A 37 -11.94 5.10 6.49
C THR A 37 -11.03 4.02 5.96
N MET A 38 -10.23 4.36 4.94
CA MET A 38 -9.14 3.53 4.49
C MET A 38 -7.85 3.95 5.18
N SER A 39 -7.06 3.00 5.67
CA SER A 39 -5.72 3.25 6.18
C SER A 39 -4.70 2.24 5.63
N ILE A 40 -3.49 2.75 5.37
CA ILE A 40 -2.31 2.00 4.94
C ILE A 40 -1.19 2.38 5.89
N ASN A 41 -0.68 1.40 6.65
CA ASN A 41 0.31 1.68 7.70
C ASN A 41 1.70 1.97 7.12
N GLU A 42 2.06 1.31 6.02
CA GLU A 42 3.30 1.51 5.31
C GLU A 42 3.02 2.10 3.92
N LYS A 43 3.84 3.07 3.52
CA LYS A 43 3.70 3.74 2.22
C LYS A 43 4.83 3.42 1.23
N ALA A 44 5.78 2.60 1.65
CA ALA A 44 6.89 2.16 0.81
C ALA A 44 7.08 0.66 0.93
N PHE A 45 7.07 -0.02 -0.21
CA PHE A 45 7.15 -1.48 -0.34
C PHE A 45 8.28 -1.87 -1.27
N VAL A 46 8.80 -3.08 -1.07
CA VAL A 46 9.76 -3.72 -1.96
C VAL A 46 9.13 -4.99 -2.52
N MET A 47 9.63 -5.47 -3.65
CA MET A 47 9.23 -6.75 -4.25
C MET A 47 9.12 -7.85 -3.19
N GLY A 48 8.04 -8.64 -3.27
CA GLY A 48 7.75 -9.74 -2.35
C GLY A 48 7.18 -9.34 -1.00
N GLU A 49 7.00 -8.04 -0.72
CA GLU A 49 6.28 -7.56 0.46
C GLU A 49 4.77 -7.50 0.21
N HIS A 50 4.02 -7.17 1.24
CA HIS A 50 2.58 -7.15 1.23
C HIS A 50 2.05 -5.77 1.63
N LEU A 51 1.24 -5.16 0.76
CA LEU A 51 0.45 -3.98 1.08
C LEU A 51 -0.80 -4.44 1.85
N LYS A 52 -0.90 -4.06 3.11
CA LYS A 52 -2.07 -4.31 3.96
C LYS A 52 -2.91 -3.04 4.04
N VAL A 53 -4.17 -3.17 3.67
CA VAL A 53 -5.15 -2.09 3.67
C VAL A 53 -6.22 -2.40 4.68
N ASP A 54 -6.39 -1.53 5.67
CA ASP A 54 -7.47 -1.61 6.63
C ASP A 54 -8.63 -0.70 6.17
N ILE A 55 -9.82 -1.25 6.13
CA ILE A 55 -11.07 -0.49 5.94
C ILE A 55 -11.87 -0.60 7.23
N LYS A 56 -12.23 0.54 7.78
CA LYS A 56 -12.93 0.64 9.06
C LYS A 56 -14.21 1.45 8.91
N VAL A 57 -15.26 1.01 9.59
CA VAL A 57 -16.47 1.79 9.82
C VAL A 57 -16.17 2.81 10.91
N GLU A 58 -16.42 4.10 10.66
CA GLU A 58 -16.22 5.15 11.65
C GLU A 58 -17.30 5.10 12.72
N PRO A 59 -17.00 5.53 13.95
CA PRO A 59 -18.01 5.70 14.99
C PRO A 59 -19.12 6.66 14.55
N ASP A 60 -20.28 6.55 15.18
CA ASP A 60 -21.38 7.50 15.00
C ASP A 60 -21.03 8.90 15.59
N ALA A 61 -21.95 9.86 15.43
CA ALA A 61 -21.76 11.22 15.91
C ALA A 61 -21.60 11.32 17.44
N ASP A 62 -22.06 10.31 18.18
CA ASP A 62 -21.97 10.23 19.64
C ASP A 62 -20.72 9.46 20.09
N GLY A 63 -19.92 8.96 19.13
CA GLY A 63 -18.67 8.23 19.38
C GLY A 63 -18.86 6.75 19.68
N ASN A 64 -20.06 6.19 19.46
CA ASN A 64 -20.31 4.77 19.66
C ASN A 64 -19.77 3.97 18.48
N GLU A 65 -19.25 2.78 18.76
CA GLU A 65 -18.83 1.84 17.72
C GLU A 65 -20.03 1.43 16.84
N VAL A 66 -19.82 1.46 15.53
CA VAL A 66 -20.80 1.06 14.52
C VAL A 66 -20.26 -0.13 13.75
N VAL A 67 -21.16 -1.01 13.34
CA VAL A 67 -20.86 -2.16 12.48
C VAL A 67 -21.60 -2.03 11.15
N ALA A 68 -21.14 -2.72 10.14
CA ALA A 68 -21.86 -2.81 8.87
C ALA A 68 -23.26 -3.42 9.07
N ASN A 69 -24.29 -2.76 8.58
CA ASN A 69 -25.68 -3.23 8.69
C ASN A 69 -26.08 -4.19 7.56
N GLU A 70 -25.29 -4.28 6.51
CA GLU A 70 -25.45 -5.17 5.36
C GLU A 70 -24.08 -5.51 4.75
N ASP A 71 -24.02 -6.56 3.92
CA ASP A 71 -22.84 -6.83 3.10
C ASP A 71 -22.75 -5.78 2.00
N PHE A 72 -21.55 -5.27 1.74
CA PHE A 72 -21.30 -4.37 0.60
C PHE A 72 -19.91 -4.57 0.00
N ASP A 73 -19.76 -4.19 -1.25
CA ASP A 73 -18.51 -4.37 -1.98
C ASP A 73 -17.62 -3.13 -1.92
N ILE A 74 -16.34 -3.37 -1.70
CA ILE A 74 -15.27 -2.39 -1.81
C ILE A 74 -14.47 -2.69 -3.05
N TYR A 75 -14.22 -1.66 -3.84
CA TYR A 75 -13.47 -1.71 -5.09
C TYR A 75 -12.08 -1.11 -4.87
N PHE A 76 -11.05 -1.82 -5.31
CA PHE A 76 -9.66 -1.39 -5.20
C PHE A 76 -9.03 -1.21 -6.58
N THR A 77 -8.21 -0.17 -6.71
CA THR A 77 -7.39 0.07 -7.90
C THR A 77 -6.09 0.77 -7.54
N ALA A 78 -5.07 0.61 -8.37
CA ALA A 78 -3.80 1.32 -8.24
C ALA A 78 -3.53 2.12 -9.53
N LYS A 79 -3.17 3.40 -9.39
CA LYS A 79 -2.98 4.32 -10.52
C LYS A 79 -1.70 5.12 -10.39
N ALA A 80 -0.98 5.30 -11.50
CA ALA A 80 0.09 6.27 -11.64
C ALA A 80 -0.36 7.34 -12.65
N GLY A 81 -0.88 8.46 -12.14
CA GLY A 81 -1.61 9.43 -12.96
C GLY A 81 -2.89 8.81 -13.56
N THR A 82 -2.95 8.69 -14.88
CA THR A 82 -4.07 8.07 -15.61
C THR A 82 -3.87 6.58 -15.90
N GLU A 83 -2.65 6.06 -15.69
CA GLU A 83 -2.30 4.68 -16.00
C GLU A 83 -2.71 3.73 -14.87
N ASP A 84 -3.22 2.57 -15.23
CA ASP A 84 -3.46 1.47 -14.30
C ASP A 84 -2.13 0.74 -14.06
N VAL A 85 -1.70 0.71 -12.81
CA VAL A 85 -0.47 0.04 -12.37
C VAL A 85 -0.73 -1.12 -11.41
N ALA A 86 -1.94 -1.67 -11.43
CA ALA A 86 -2.28 -2.84 -10.63
C ALA A 86 -1.38 -4.05 -10.92
N ASN A 87 -0.70 -4.07 -12.08
CA ASN A 87 0.28 -5.08 -12.45
C ASN A 87 1.55 -5.10 -11.58
N VAL A 88 1.74 -4.15 -10.69
CA VAL A 88 2.80 -4.15 -9.67
C VAL A 88 2.51 -5.19 -8.57
N PHE A 89 1.25 -5.54 -8.39
CA PHE A 89 0.82 -6.58 -7.46
C PHE A 89 0.67 -7.94 -8.15
N GLU A 90 0.74 -9.01 -7.38
CA GLU A 90 0.26 -10.31 -7.83
C GLU A 90 -1.24 -10.21 -8.15
N PRO A 91 -1.81 -11.08 -8.97
CA PRO A 91 -3.23 -11.04 -9.28
C PRO A 91 -4.07 -11.07 -7.99
N PHE A 92 -4.91 -10.06 -7.81
CA PHE A 92 -5.79 -9.93 -6.66
C PHE A 92 -7.24 -9.66 -7.10
N SER A 93 -8.19 -9.92 -6.22
CA SER A 93 -9.56 -9.49 -6.46
C SER A 93 -9.66 -7.98 -6.28
N SER A 94 -10.03 -7.27 -7.34
CA SER A 94 -10.32 -5.83 -7.26
C SER A 94 -11.60 -5.50 -6.50
N ILE A 95 -12.37 -6.51 -6.11
CA ILE A 95 -13.62 -6.39 -5.36
C ILE A 95 -13.53 -7.29 -4.15
N VAL A 96 -13.77 -6.71 -2.98
CA VAL A 96 -13.79 -7.42 -1.69
C VAL A 96 -15.07 -7.06 -0.97
N THR A 97 -15.81 -8.05 -0.52
CA THR A 97 -17.04 -7.83 0.26
C THR A 97 -16.68 -7.48 1.71
N PHE A 98 -17.23 -6.38 2.20
CA PHE A 98 -17.23 -6.02 3.61
C PHE A 98 -18.43 -6.71 4.26
N PRO A 99 -18.22 -7.65 5.22
CA PRO A 99 -19.31 -8.43 5.77
C PRO A 99 -20.21 -7.62 6.72
N LYS A 100 -21.49 -7.94 6.73
CA LYS A 100 -22.42 -7.46 7.73
C LYS A 100 -21.97 -7.85 9.14
N GLY A 101 -22.09 -6.92 10.07
CA GLY A 101 -21.72 -7.10 11.48
C GLY A 101 -20.27 -6.85 11.80
N GLU A 102 -19.42 -6.69 10.78
CA GLU A 102 -18.02 -6.32 10.98
C GLU A 102 -17.85 -4.80 11.12
N LYS A 103 -16.86 -4.38 11.88
CA LYS A 103 -16.48 -2.97 12.03
C LYS A 103 -15.20 -2.62 11.28
N GLN A 104 -14.42 -3.63 10.89
CA GLN A 104 -13.24 -3.45 10.06
C GLN A 104 -12.90 -4.74 9.32
N ILE A 105 -12.27 -4.58 8.17
CA ILE A 105 -11.59 -5.65 7.45
C ILE A 105 -10.17 -5.25 7.12
N GLN A 106 -9.28 -6.22 7.00
CA GLN A 106 -7.95 -6.03 6.44
C GLN A 106 -7.85 -6.80 5.14
N VAL A 107 -7.40 -6.14 4.08
CA VAL A 107 -7.17 -6.75 2.77
C VAL A 107 -5.68 -6.74 2.48
N ASP A 108 -5.17 -7.86 1.98
CA ASP A 108 -3.76 -8.08 1.68
C ASP A 108 -3.52 -8.10 0.17
N PHE A 109 -2.59 -7.27 -0.30
CA PHE A 109 -2.21 -7.15 -1.70
C PHE A 109 -0.72 -7.49 -1.83
N PRO A 110 -0.38 -8.73 -2.23
CA PRO A 110 1.02 -9.11 -2.42
C PRO A 110 1.67 -8.33 -3.55
N VAL A 111 2.81 -7.70 -3.29
CA VAL A 111 3.64 -7.09 -4.32
C VAL A 111 4.38 -8.21 -5.07
N LYS A 112 4.48 -8.10 -6.39
CA LYS A 112 5.20 -9.08 -7.22
C LYS A 112 6.60 -9.36 -6.70
N THR A 113 7.02 -10.61 -6.81
CA THR A 113 8.36 -11.07 -6.43
C THR A 113 9.39 -10.88 -7.53
N SER A 114 8.97 -10.53 -8.74
CA SER A 114 9.85 -10.33 -9.90
C SER A 114 9.20 -9.43 -10.96
N GLY A 115 9.99 -8.93 -11.90
CA GLY A 115 9.50 -8.18 -13.05
C GLY A 115 9.27 -6.70 -12.80
N LEU A 116 9.55 -6.17 -11.60
CA LEU A 116 9.62 -4.74 -11.36
C LEU A 116 11.01 -4.22 -11.68
N VAL A 117 11.10 -3.01 -12.20
CA VAL A 117 12.36 -2.32 -12.48
C VAL A 117 12.30 -0.92 -11.91
N GLY A 118 13.22 -0.63 -10.99
CA GLY A 118 13.31 0.67 -10.33
C GLY A 118 12.21 0.90 -9.30
N THR A 119 11.67 2.10 -9.28
CA THR A 119 10.66 2.51 -8.30
C THR A 119 9.43 3.07 -9.00
N THR A 120 8.27 2.56 -8.64
CA THR A 120 6.97 3.07 -9.07
C THR A 120 6.28 3.78 -7.91
N THR A 121 5.88 5.04 -8.12
CA THR A 121 5.02 5.78 -7.20
C THR A 121 3.61 5.79 -7.75
N MET A 122 2.63 5.46 -6.93
CA MET A 122 1.24 5.32 -7.35
C MET A 122 0.27 5.76 -6.27
N GLU A 123 -0.96 5.99 -6.66
CA GLU A 123 -2.09 6.12 -5.75
C GLU A 123 -2.83 4.79 -5.66
N PHE A 124 -2.98 4.29 -4.45
CA PHE A 124 -3.85 3.16 -4.16
C PHE A 124 -5.21 3.70 -3.74
N VAL A 125 -6.25 3.28 -4.44
CA VAL A 125 -7.59 3.85 -4.30
C VAL A 125 -8.57 2.76 -3.92
N ALA A 126 -9.42 3.06 -2.93
CA ALA A 126 -10.56 2.24 -2.57
C ALA A 126 -11.85 3.08 -2.63
N PHE A 127 -12.94 2.47 -3.05
CA PHE A 127 -14.26 3.07 -2.94
C PHE A 127 -15.33 2.01 -2.70
N ALA A 128 -16.39 2.39 -2.01
CA ALA A 128 -17.59 1.56 -1.82
C ALA A 128 -18.78 2.32 -2.35
N ARG A 129 -19.56 1.68 -3.23
CA ARG A 129 -20.74 2.32 -3.84
C ARG A 129 -21.78 2.61 -2.75
N GLY A 130 -22.17 3.87 -2.65
CA GLY A 130 -23.17 4.29 -1.68
C GLY A 130 -22.61 4.65 -0.30
N TYR A 131 -21.30 4.56 -0.09
CA TYR A 131 -20.64 4.92 1.15
C TYR A 131 -19.68 6.09 0.95
N LYS A 132 -19.54 6.94 1.96
CA LYS A 132 -18.52 7.99 1.99
C LYS A 132 -17.25 7.41 2.60
N MET A 133 -16.17 7.40 1.85
CA MET A 133 -14.89 6.87 2.32
C MET A 133 -13.88 8.00 2.52
N ALA A 134 -13.41 8.17 3.75
CA ALA A 134 -12.29 9.03 4.07
C ALA A 134 -10.97 8.35 3.67
N ASN A 135 -9.99 9.15 3.27
CA ASN A 135 -8.67 8.68 2.82
C ASN A 135 -8.76 7.64 1.69
N SER A 136 -9.78 7.76 0.83
CA SER A 136 -10.05 6.81 -0.27
C SER A 136 -8.93 6.69 -1.29
N SER A 137 -7.95 7.60 -1.31
CA SER A 137 -6.74 7.55 -2.13
C SER A 137 -5.53 7.80 -1.24
N GLN A 138 -4.52 6.95 -1.34
CA GLN A 138 -3.27 7.09 -0.62
C GLN A 138 -2.08 6.81 -1.53
N GLY A 139 -1.09 7.73 -1.49
CA GLY A 139 0.17 7.56 -2.21
C GLY A 139 1.00 6.45 -1.59
N ILE A 140 1.43 5.51 -2.42
CA ILE A 140 2.36 4.45 -2.06
C ILE A 140 3.51 4.38 -3.06
N LYS A 141 4.60 3.75 -2.65
CA LYS A 141 5.80 3.57 -3.44
C LYS A 141 6.22 2.11 -3.40
N VAL A 142 6.47 1.54 -4.57
CA VAL A 142 6.96 0.17 -4.70
C VAL A 142 8.32 0.19 -5.41
N SER A 143 9.29 -0.52 -4.87
CA SER A 143 10.67 -0.59 -5.37
C SER A 143 11.10 -2.03 -5.57
N ASP A 144 12.03 -2.25 -6.49
CA ASP A 144 12.67 -3.54 -6.73
C ASP A 144 13.87 -3.81 -5.80
N TYR A 145 14.23 -2.85 -4.92
CA TYR A 145 15.41 -2.95 -4.06
C TYR A 145 15.23 -2.24 -2.71
N TYR A 146 15.95 -2.73 -1.70
CA TYR A 146 16.20 -2.01 -0.45
C TYR A 146 17.40 -1.07 -0.63
N ARG A 147 17.33 0.10 -0.02
CA ARG A 147 18.47 1.01 0.07
C ARG A 147 19.26 0.70 1.33
N ILE A 148 20.50 0.26 1.13
CA ILE A 148 21.41 -0.03 2.23
C ILE A 148 22.49 1.06 2.27
N SER A 149 22.77 1.58 3.45
CA SER A 149 23.86 2.50 3.73
C SER A 149 24.83 1.89 4.75
N MET A 150 26.10 2.20 4.59
CA MET A 150 27.16 1.79 5.53
C MET A 150 27.73 3.04 6.20
N SER A 151 28.03 2.92 7.48
CA SER A 151 28.69 3.99 8.27
C SER A 151 29.54 3.37 9.38
N LEU A 152 30.37 4.19 10.00
CA LEU A 152 31.09 3.81 11.21
C LEU A 152 30.26 4.23 12.44
N GLU A 153 30.28 3.38 13.48
CA GLU A 153 29.60 3.71 14.73
C GLU A 153 30.27 4.90 15.42
N ASN A 154 29.48 5.89 15.83
CA ASN A 154 29.94 7.09 16.54
C ASN A 154 31.07 7.87 15.84
N ASN A 155 31.18 7.73 14.52
CA ASN A 155 32.20 8.40 13.73
C ASN A 155 31.53 9.01 12.46
N THR A 156 31.20 10.30 12.53
CA THR A 156 30.50 11.00 11.44
C THR A 156 31.40 11.32 10.26
N GLU A 157 32.72 11.36 10.47
CA GLU A 157 33.70 11.66 9.41
C GLU A 157 34.11 10.38 8.65
N ASN A 158 33.77 9.19 9.19
CA ASN A 158 34.18 7.88 8.66
C ASN A 158 35.68 7.73 8.48
N VAL A 159 36.47 8.35 9.35
CA VAL A 159 37.94 8.31 9.32
C VAL A 159 38.44 7.53 10.51
N VAL A 160 39.32 6.55 10.28
CA VAL A 160 39.98 5.78 11.33
C VAL A 160 41.47 5.73 10.99
N THR A 161 42.34 6.02 11.98
CA THR A 161 43.78 5.97 11.82
C THR A 161 44.30 4.52 11.90
N GLU A 162 45.51 4.27 11.41
CA GLU A 162 46.21 2.98 11.57
C GLU A 162 46.30 2.57 13.04
N GLY A 163 46.13 1.30 13.30
CA GLY A 163 46.05 0.74 14.65
C GLY A 163 44.69 1.01 15.35
N GLY A 164 43.84 1.86 14.76
CA GLY A 164 42.53 2.19 15.29
C GLY A 164 41.52 1.07 15.12
N LYS A 165 40.47 1.13 15.96
CA LYS A 165 39.32 0.21 15.90
C LYS A 165 38.07 0.94 15.47
N PHE A 166 37.20 0.25 14.77
CA PHE A 166 35.89 0.75 14.37
C PHE A 166 34.86 -0.36 14.34
N VAL A 167 33.60 0.02 14.33
CA VAL A 167 32.45 -0.88 14.16
C VAL A 167 31.69 -0.43 12.93
N LEU A 168 31.47 -1.34 11.99
CA LEU A 168 30.63 -1.10 10.84
C LEU A 168 29.16 -1.16 11.24
N VAL A 169 28.38 -0.24 10.71
CA VAL A 169 26.91 -0.22 10.86
C VAL A 169 26.30 -0.26 9.48
N ALA A 170 25.62 -1.36 9.15
CA ALA A 170 24.77 -1.42 7.98
C ALA A 170 23.34 -1.01 8.37
N LYS A 171 22.75 -0.10 7.61
CA LYS A 171 21.37 0.38 7.80
C LYS A 171 20.58 0.22 6.51
N VAL A 172 19.34 -0.17 6.65
CA VAL A 172 18.35 -0.20 5.58
C VAL A 172 17.29 0.86 5.83
N ASP A 173 16.73 1.41 4.78
CA ASP A 173 15.75 2.52 4.82
C ASP A 173 14.41 2.10 5.46
N LYS A 174 14.08 0.81 5.41
CA LYS A 174 12.90 0.24 6.07
C LYS A 174 13.13 -1.22 6.51
N PRO A 175 12.38 -1.74 7.50
CA PRO A 175 12.48 -3.14 7.89
C PRO A 175 12.09 -4.06 6.72
N SER A 176 12.81 -5.17 6.58
CA SER A 176 12.46 -6.26 5.66
C SER A 176 11.74 -7.38 6.40
N SER A 177 10.83 -8.07 5.74
CA SER A 177 10.19 -9.28 6.27
C SER A 177 11.14 -10.50 6.29
N VAL A 178 12.26 -10.41 5.54
CA VAL A 178 13.31 -11.43 5.49
C VAL A 178 14.65 -10.85 5.90
N PRO A 179 15.60 -11.68 6.38
CA PRO A 179 16.95 -11.20 6.64
C PRO A 179 17.62 -10.69 5.36
N LEU A 180 18.34 -9.56 5.46
CA LEU A 180 19.08 -8.96 4.34
C LEU A 180 20.58 -9.19 4.55
N GLU A 181 21.23 -9.84 3.60
CA GLU A 181 22.67 -10.05 3.61
C GLU A 181 23.38 -8.90 2.89
N VAL A 182 24.37 -8.31 3.58
CA VAL A 182 25.20 -7.21 3.07
C VAL A 182 26.63 -7.73 2.94
N THR A 183 27.08 -7.95 1.73
CA THR A 183 28.47 -8.35 1.45
C THR A 183 29.40 -7.15 1.64
N ILE A 184 30.50 -7.36 2.33
CA ILE A 184 31.55 -6.38 2.59
C ILE A 184 32.83 -6.82 1.87
N THR A 185 33.27 -5.99 0.95
CA THR A 185 34.51 -6.25 0.21
C THR A 185 35.46 -5.08 0.42
N PRO A 186 36.68 -5.32 0.90
CA PRO A 186 37.72 -4.30 0.93
C PRO A 186 37.99 -3.78 -0.48
N LYS A 187 38.55 -2.59 -0.57
CA LYS A 187 39.08 -2.10 -1.84
C LYS A 187 40.19 -3.03 -2.33
N GLU A 188 40.29 -3.21 -3.63
CA GLU A 188 41.37 -3.99 -4.27
C GLU A 188 42.75 -3.53 -3.78
N GLY A 189 43.57 -4.49 -3.35
CA GLY A 189 44.89 -4.25 -2.75
C GLY A 189 44.86 -3.94 -1.24
N GLU A 190 43.69 -3.84 -0.60
CA GLU A 190 43.57 -3.58 0.85
C GLU A 190 43.03 -4.77 1.64
N GLU A 191 42.93 -5.96 1.04
CA GLU A 191 42.28 -7.14 1.64
C GLU A 191 42.97 -7.56 2.95
N GLY A 192 44.30 -7.37 3.02
CA GLY A 192 45.06 -7.72 4.21
C GLY A 192 45.13 -6.65 5.31
N ARG A 193 44.56 -5.47 5.07
CA ARG A 193 44.72 -4.29 5.94
C ARG A 193 43.90 -4.38 7.22
N TYR A 194 42.90 -5.23 7.25
CA TYR A 194 41.93 -5.27 8.35
C TYR A 194 42.01 -6.60 9.09
N ASP A 195 41.94 -6.54 10.43
CA ASP A 195 41.70 -7.70 11.29
C ASP A 195 40.19 -7.72 11.67
N ASN A 196 39.62 -8.92 11.61
CA ASN A 196 38.23 -9.18 11.96
C ASN A 196 37.18 -8.42 11.08
N LEU A 197 37.56 -8.04 9.85
CA LEU A 197 36.59 -7.51 8.91
C LEU A 197 35.63 -8.64 8.51
N PRO A 198 34.32 -8.53 8.77
CA PRO A 198 33.38 -9.56 8.33
C PRO A 198 33.21 -9.50 6.81
N SER A 199 33.08 -10.63 6.15
CA SER A 199 32.73 -10.70 4.73
C SER A 199 31.24 -10.40 4.48
N THR A 200 30.41 -10.57 5.50
CA THR A 200 28.97 -10.38 5.41
C THR A 200 28.40 -9.85 6.72
N LEU A 201 27.47 -8.94 6.64
CA LEU A 201 26.60 -8.53 7.75
C LEU A 201 25.15 -8.88 7.39
N THR A 202 24.43 -9.50 8.31
CA THR A 202 23.03 -9.84 8.11
C THR A 202 22.15 -8.92 8.95
N ILE A 203 21.33 -8.08 8.31
CA ILE A 203 20.28 -7.30 8.99
C ILE A 203 19.12 -8.26 9.24
N PRO A 204 18.76 -8.56 10.50
CA PRO A 204 17.69 -9.49 10.79
C PRO A 204 16.32 -8.99 10.28
N ALA A 205 15.42 -9.90 9.97
CA ALA A 205 14.04 -9.55 9.64
C ALA A 205 13.41 -8.65 10.71
N GLY A 206 12.68 -7.64 10.28
CA GLY A 206 12.04 -6.65 11.16
C GLY A 206 13.01 -5.63 11.79
N ARG A 207 14.30 -5.66 11.45
CA ARG A 207 15.30 -4.69 11.92
C ARG A 207 15.73 -3.77 10.78
N THR A 208 16.14 -2.56 11.16
CA THR A 208 16.65 -1.55 10.19
C THR A 208 18.15 -1.38 10.25
N SER A 209 18.85 -2.11 11.12
CA SER A 209 20.32 -2.03 11.20
C SER A 209 20.94 -3.26 11.85
N VAL A 210 22.23 -3.45 11.55
CA VAL A 210 23.12 -4.41 12.20
C VAL A 210 24.50 -3.77 12.40
N LYS A 211 25.22 -4.21 13.42
CA LYS A 211 26.59 -3.80 13.70
C LYS A 211 27.53 -4.99 13.57
N SER A 212 28.74 -4.73 13.09
CA SER A 212 29.83 -5.73 13.13
C SER A 212 30.39 -5.89 14.55
N ALA A 213 31.21 -6.91 14.75
CA ALA A 213 32.25 -6.89 15.78
C ALA A 213 33.25 -5.75 15.50
N ALA A 214 34.07 -5.42 16.48
CA ALA A 214 35.13 -4.44 16.30
C ALA A 214 36.17 -4.92 15.25
N VAL A 215 36.39 -4.09 14.24
CA VAL A 215 37.37 -4.26 13.19
C VAL A 215 38.61 -3.43 13.54
N THR A 216 39.80 -3.92 13.32
CA THR A 216 41.04 -3.18 13.58
C THR A 216 41.77 -2.91 12.26
N ILE A 217 42.24 -1.69 12.05
CA ILE A 217 43.17 -1.38 10.97
C ILE A 217 44.58 -1.77 11.45
N LYS A 218 45.25 -2.61 10.69
CA LYS A 218 46.61 -3.00 11.02
C LYS A 218 47.55 -1.79 11.00
N GLN A 219 48.50 -1.80 11.93
CA GLN A 219 49.57 -0.83 11.95
C GLN A 219 50.65 -1.24 10.95
N ASP A 220 51.28 -0.27 10.31
CA ASP A 220 52.38 -0.49 9.35
C ASP A 220 52.03 -1.40 8.16
N TYR A 221 50.78 -1.30 7.68
CA TYR A 221 50.34 -2.02 6.47
C TYR A 221 50.90 -1.36 5.22
N GLU A 222 51.84 -2.04 4.55
CA GLU A 222 52.33 -1.65 3.22
C GLU A 222 51.37 -2.19 2.15
N MET A 223 50.87 -1.30 1.28
CA MET A 223 50.06 -1.71 0.12
C MET A 223 50.98 -2.40 -0.88
N THR A 224 50.71 -3.65 -1.21
CA THR A 224 51.42 -4.43 -2.23
C THR A 224 50.82 -4.20 -3.60
#